data_190c43ed6194079de5af2fd1ce4b21b0
#
_entry.id   190c43ed6194079de5af2fd1ce4b21b0
#
_cell.length_a   1.000
_cell.length_b   1.000
_cell.length_c   1.000
_cell.angle_alpha   90.00
_cell.angle_beta   90.00
_cell.angle_gamma   90.00
#
_symmetry.space_group_name_H-M   'P 1'
#
loop_
_entity.id
_entity.type
_entity.pdbx_description
1 polymer ?
#
loop_
_entity_poly.entity_id
_entity_poly.type
_entity_poly.pdbx_seq_one_letter_code
_entity_poly.pdbx_strand_id
1 'polypeptide(L)'
;MAVQLYHVVLGFPFHIAGAIATSRDEKLLSILVNNLYSEIGENVGKDHISIYREFLYYLQLDCSRPEPNRLWKETIELEQSCKDNYSNHDMGVKLGALFAFESMSSRMVEKWHNALTVNGYPNNAFRFFTIHIDIEKEHAADILDVCAHYYKKPNFLDMYECGLSDVNSKLVNFWEKAYHYREECNCY
;
A
#
# COMPACT_ATOMS: atom_id res chain seq x y z
N MET A 1 -15.35 -2.74 3.87
CA MET A 1 -14.02 -2.15 3.90
C MET A 1 -12.89 -3.17 3.75
N ALA A 2 -12.78 -4.24 4.55
CA ALA A 2 -11.69 -5.23 4.43
C ALA A 2 -11.52 -5.80 3.00
N VAL A 3 -12.63 -6.02 2.27
CA VAL A 3 -12.60 -6.44 0.87
C VAL A 3 -12.02 -5.36 -0.06
N GLN A 4 -12.26 -4.08 0.21
CA GLN A 4 -11.68 -2.98 -0.58
C GLN A 4 -10.15 -2.91 -0.40
N LEU A 5 -9.69 -3.02 0.84
CA LEU A 5 -8.26 -3.07 1.14
C LEU A 5 -7.59 -4.33 0.54
N TYR A 6 -8.31 -5.46 0.45
CA TYR A 6 -7.80 -6.65 -0.23
C TYR A 6 -7.41 -6.39 -1.69
N HIS A 7 -8.18 -5.56 -2.40
CA HIS A 7 -7.83 -5.20 -3.78
C HIS A 7 -6.54 -4.40 -3.86
N VAL A 8 -6.36 -3.44 -2.94
CA VAL A 8 -5.12 -2.66 -2.83
C VAL A 8 -3.92 -3.59 -2.56
N VAL A 9 -4.06 -4.51 -1.60
CA VAL A 9 -3.03 -5.52 -1.28
C VAL A 9 -2.74 -6.43 -2.49
N LEU A 10 -3.78 -6.83 -3.23
CA LEU A 10 -3.64 -7.68 -4.42
C LEU A 10 -2.90 -6.97 -5.57
N GLY A 11 -3.12 -5.67 -5.75
CA GLY A 11 -2.50 -4.86 -6.81
C GLY A 11 -1.04 -4.51 -6.49
N PHE A 12 -0.67 -4.39 -5.22
CA PHE A 12 0.59 -3.81 -4.79
C PHE A 12 1.85 -4.48 -5.38
N PRO A 13 2.02 -5.81 -5.38
CA PRO A 13 3.18 -6.46 -6.01
C PRO A 13 3.32 -6.13 -7.51
N PHE A 14 2.21 -5.95 -8.21
CA PHE A 14 2.22 -5.57 -9.64
C PHE A 14 2.64 -4.12 -9.85
N HIS A 15 2.30 -3.22 -8.93
CA HIS A 15 2.75 -1.83 -8.96
C HIS A 15 4.24 -1.74 -8.71
N ILE A 16 4.78 -2.49 -7.73
CA ILE A 16 6.23 -2.59 -7.50
C ILE A 16 6.94 -3.16 -8.74
N ALA A 17 6.40 -4.21 -9.36
CA ALA A 17 6.97 -4.76 -10.59
C ALA A 17 7.00 -3.73 -11.74
N GLY A 18 5.98 -2.88 -11.86
CA GLY A 18 5.95 -1.74 -12.77
C GLY A 18 7.04 -0.71 -12.48
N ALA A 19 7.24 -0.39 -11.20
CA ALA A 19 8.32 0.49 -10.75
C ALA A 19 9.71 -0.09 -11.08
N ILE A 20 9.92 -1.39 -10.88
CA ILE A 20 11.14 -2.11 -11.25
C ILE A 20 11.39 -2.00 -12.76
N ALA A 21 10.38 -2.29 -13.59
CA ALA A 21 10.51 -2.32 -15.05
C ALA A 21 10.92 -0.95 -15.64
N THR A 22 10.52 0.13 -15.00
CA THR A 22 10.80 1.51 -15.45
C THR A 22 11.96 2.19 -14.71
N SER A 23 12.56 1.55 -13.70
CA SER A 23 13.71 2.09 -12.97
C SER A 23 15.02 1.87 -13.73
N ARG A 24 15.94 2.85 -13.61
CA ARG A 24 17.30 2.79 -14.13
C ARG A 24 18.36 3.11 -13.07
N ASP A 25 17.93 3.39 -11.85
CA ASP A 25 18.78 3.60 -10.69
C ASP A 25 19.00 2.27 -9.98
N GLU A 26 20.26 1.87 -9.82
CA GLU A 26 20.61 0.55 -9.26
C GLU A 26 20.22 0.42 -7.79
N LYS A 27 20.31 1.53 -7.02
CA LYS A 27 19.94 1.52 -5.60
C LYS A 27 18.43 1.36 -5.43
N LEU A 28 17.64 2.16 -6.17
CA LEU A 28 16.19 2.02 -6.15
C LEU A 28 15.76 0.65 -6.65
N LEU A 29 16.38 0.13 -7.71
CA LEU A 29 16.09 -1.20 -8.24
C LEU A 29 16.30 -2.28 -7.17
N SER A 30 17.42 -2.22 -6.43
CA SER A 30 17.70 -3.17 -5.34
C SER A 30 16.63 -3.11 -4.24
N ILE A 31 16.22 -1.91 -3.83
CA ILE A 31 15.17 -1.70 -2.82
C ILE A 31 13.84 -2.29 -3.30
N LEU A 32 13.41 -1.94 -4.52
CA LEU A 32 12.14 -2.43 -5.09
C LEU A 32 12.12 -3.96 -5.26
N VAL A 33 13.24 -4.57 -5.63
CA VAL A 33 13.37 -6.04 -5.71
C VAL A 33 13.24 -6.66 -4.33
N ASN A 34 13.86 -6.08 -3.30
CA ASN A 34 13.73 -6.57 -1.93
C ASN A 34 12.29 -6.42 -1.40
N ASN A 35 11.61 -5.31 -1.71
CA ASN A 35 10.21 -5.12 -1.35
C ASN A 35 9.33 -6.17 -2.04
N LEU A 36 9.49 -6.36 -3.36
CA LEU A 36 8.74 -7.39 -4.09
C LEU A 36 9.00 -8.79 -3.52
N TYR A 37 10.25 -9.10 -3.17
CA TYR A 37 10.65 -10.37 -2.56
C TYR A 37 9.96 -10.58 -1.20
N SER A 38 9.82 -9.53 -0.40
CA SER A 38 9.04 -9.55 0.83
C SER A 38 7.56 -9.82 0.56
N GLU A 39 6.97 -9.13 -0.42
CA GLU A 39 5.54 -9.28 -0.78
C GLU A 39 5.18 -10.71 -1.24
N ILE A 40 6.07 -11.38 -1.97
CA ILE A 40 5.87 -12.78 -2.40
C ILE A 40 6.16 -13.81 -1.30
N GLY A 41 6.58 -13.38 -0.11
CA GLY A 41 6.58 -14.18 1.12
C GLY A 41 7.89 -14.88 1.47
N GLU A 42 8.99 -14.59 0.81
CA GLU A 42 10.27 -15.27 1.06
C GLU A 42 10.83 -15.02 2.47
N ASN A 43 10.49 -13.86 3.07
CA ASN A 43 10.92 -13.51 4.42
C ASN A 43 10.05 -14.12 5.53
N VAL A 44 8.78 -14.42 5.24
CA VAL A 44 7.79 -14.88 6.23
C VAL A 44 7.19 -16.25 5.91
N GLY A 45 7.66 -16.90 4.84
CA GLY A 45 7.26 -18.24 4.42
C GLY A 45 5.86 -18.32 3.80
N LYS A 46 5.22 -17.17 3.55
CA LYS A 46 3.91 -17.06 2.90
C LYS A 46 3.73 -15.66 2.32
N ASP A 47 3.22 -15.57 1.08
CA ASP A 47 2.96 -14.28 0.45
C ASP A 47 1.93 -13.44 1.22
N HIS A 48 2.07 -12.12 1.15
CA HIS A 48 1.25 -11.18 1.92
C HIS A 48 -0.23 -11.23 1.50
N ILE A 49 -0.52 -11.51 0.23
CA ILE A 49 -1.88 -11.70 -0.29
C ILE A 49 -2.54 -12.90 0.39
N SER A 50 -1.82 -14.02 0.52
CA SER A 50 -2.31 -15.21 1.21
C SER A 50 -2.53 -14.96 2.71
N ILE A 51 -1.64 -14.19 3.36
CA ILE A 51 -1.81 -13.80 4.77
C ILE A 51 -3.05 -12.91 4.93
N TYR A 52 -3.28 -11.98 4.00
CA TYR A 52 -4.48 -11.14 4.03
C TYR A 52 -5.77 -11.95 3.79
N ARG A 53 -5.74 -12.96 2.92
CA ARG A 53 -6.87 -13.90 2.72
C ARG A 53 -7.24 -14.65 3.98
N GLU A 54 -6.27 -15.04 4.83
CA GLU A 54 -6.55 -15.64 6.12
C GLU A 54 -7.32 -14.70 7.04
N PHE A 55 -6.98 -13.41 7.05
CA PHE A 55 -7.73 -12.39 7.77
C PHE A 55 -9.17 -12.28 7.26
N LEU A 56 -9.39 -12.26 5.95
CA LEU A 56 -10.73 -12.21 5.37
C LEU A 56 -11.55 -13.48 5.67
N TYR A 57 -10.92 -14.64 5.58
CA TYR A 57 -11.54 -15.89 5.97
C TYR A 57 -11.98 -15.87 7.45
N TYR A 58 -11.15 -15.32 8.31
CA TYR A 58 -11.47 -15.15 9.72
C TYR A 58 -12.69 -14.26 9.95
N LEU A 59 -12.84 -13.23 9.13
CA LEU A 59 -14.02 -12.35 9.12
C LEU A 59 -15.24 -12.98 8.42
N GLN A 60 -15.15 -14.22 7.95
CA GLN A 60 -16.18 -14.90 7.15
C GLN A 60 -16.54 -14.15 5.86
N LEU A 61 -15.59 -13.46 5.26
CA LEU A 61 -15.75 -12.73 4.01
C LEU A 61 -15.22 -13.57 2.84
N ASP A 62 -16.08 -13.81 1.85
CA ASP A 62 -15.69 -14.49 0.62
C ASP A 62 -15.01 -13.51 -0.34
N CYS A 63 -13.75 -13.80 -0.66
CA CYS A 63 -12.93 -13.03 -1.61
C CYS A 63 -12.46 -13.88 -2.81
N SER A 64 -13.05 -15.06 -3.00
CA SER A 64 -12.67 -15.96 -4.10
C SER A 64 -12.94 -15.33 -5.48
N ARG A 65 -13.86 -14.39 -5.57
CA ARG A 65 -14.17 -13.60 -6.78
C ARG A 65 -14.52 -12.17 -6.40
N PRO A 66 -13.54 -11.25 -6.45
CA PRO A 66 -13.86 -9.84 -6.36
C PRO A 66 -14.70 -9.46 -7.58
N GLU A 67 -15.98 -9.14 -7.36
CA GLU A 67 -16.81 -8.60 -8.42
C GLU A 67 -16.38 -7.15 -8.67
N PRO A 68 -15.87 -6.80 -9.87
CA PRO A 68 -15.44 -5.44 -10.18
C PRO A 68 -16.50 -4.37 -9.89
N ASN A 69 -17.78 -4.76 -10.00
CA ASN A 69 -18.92 -3.87 -9.76
C ASN A 69 -19.17 -3.53 -8.28
N ARG A 70 -18.41 -4.14 -7.36
CA ARG A 70 -18.48 -3.85 -5.91
C ARG A 70 -17.31 -3.02 -5.40
N LEU A 71 -16.38 -2.68 -6.29
CA LEU A 71 -15.28 -1.80 -5.89
C LEU A 71 -15.77 -0.37 -5.74
N TRP A 72 -15.28 0.27 -4.69
CA TRP A 72 -15.47 1.71 -4.54
C TRP A 72 -14.70 2.44 -5.64
N LYS A 73 -15.23 3.57 -6.06
CA LYS A 73 -14.54 4.47 -6.97
C LYS A 73 -13.15 4.85 -6.43
N GLU A 74 -13.07 5.10 -5.14
CA GLU A 74 -11.87 5.47 -4.41
C GLU A 74 -10.82 4.35 -4.43
N THR A 75 -11.23 3.08 -4.38
CA THR A 75 -10.33 1.92 -4.53
C THR A 75 -9.73 1.88 -5.94
N ILE A 76 -10.56 2.05 -6.95
CA ILE A 76 -10.14 2.04 -8.37
C ILE A 76 -9.18 3.21 -8.65
N GLU A 77 -9.50 4.41 -8.15
CA GLU A 77 -8.66 5.59 -8.33
C GLU A 77 -7.31 5.47 -7.62
N LEU A 78 -7.26 4.87 -6.43
CA LEU A 78 -6.01 4.60 -5.72
C LEU A 78 -5.14 3.61 -6.48
N GLU A 79 -5.71 2.49 -6.92
CA GLU A 79 -5.00 1.48 -7.72
C GLU A 79 -4.44 2.09 -9.02
N GLN A 80 -5.23 2.90 -9.71
CA GLN A 80 -4.78 3.55 -10.94
C GLN A 80 -3.67 4.55 -10.68
N SER A 81 -3.79 5.36 -9.62
CA SER A 81 -2.77 6.32 -9.21
C SER A 81 -1.45 5.63 -8.86
N CYS A 82 -1.48 4.55 -8.07
CA CYS A 82 -0.28 3.77 -7.77
C CYS A 82 0.36 3.21 -9.04
N LYS A 83 -0.43 2.59 -9.91
CA LYS A 83 0.05 2.03 -11.18
C LYS A 83 0.75 3.08 -12.05
N ASP A 84 0.13 4.23 -12.24
CA ASP A 84 0.63 5.27 -13.14
C ASP A 84 1.88 5.96 -12.57
N ASN A 85 1.88 6.28 -11.28
CA ASN A 85 2.99 6.97 -10.65
C ASN A 85 4.20 6.05 -10.41
N TYR A 86 3.99 4.79 -10.02
CA TYR A 86 5.09 3.83 -9.82
C TYR A 86 5.78 3.48 -11.14
N SER A 87 5.01 3.41 -12.23
CA SER A 87 5.54 3.17 -13.58
C SER A 87 6.04 4.44 -14.26
N ASN A 88 5.99 5.60 -13.61
CA ASN A 88 6.45 6.86 -14.20
C ASN A 88 7.95 6.82 -14.45
N HIS A 89 8.40 7.43 -15.55
CA HIS A 89 9.82 7.54 -15.89
C HIS A 89 10.53 8.66 -15.12
N ASP A 90 9.79 9.64 -14.62
CA ASP A 90 10.36 10.69 -13.76
C ASP A 90 10.61 10.13 -12.36
N MET A 91 11.85 10.27 -11.89
CA MET A 91 12.31 9.73 -10.62
C MET A 91 11.66 10.44 -9.43
N GLY A 92 11.41 11.75 -9.54
CA GLY A 92 10.73 12.50 -8.49
C GLY A 92 9.31 11.98 -8.28
N VAL A 93 8.52 11.91 -9.36
CA VAL A 93 7.14 11.40 -9.31
C VAL A 93 7.10 9.99 -8.70
N LYS A 94 7.95 9.09 -9.17
CA LYS A 94 8.02 7.71 -8.67
C LYS A 94 8.35 7.66 -7.18
N LEU A 95 9.39 8.35 -6.74
CA LEU A 95 9.82 8.34 -5.34
C LEU A 95 8.80 9.01 -4.41
N GLY A 96 8.17 10.10 -4.87
CA GLY A 96 7.09 10.76 -4.12
C GLY A 96 5.89 9.85 -3.91
N ALA A 97 5.47 9.13 -4.94
CA ALA A 97 4.37 8.20 -4.88
C ALA A 97 4.65 6.99 -3.98
N LEU A 98 5.83 6.37 -4.11
CA LEU A 98 6.28 5.28 -3.27
C LEU A 98 6.30 5.70 -1.79
N PHE A 99 6.91 6.84 -1.49
CA PHE A 99 6.98 7.35 -0.13
C PHE A 99 5.60 7.66 0.46
N ALA A 100 4.68 8.24 -0.33
CA ALA A 100 3.33 8.52 0.14
C ALA A 100 2.61 7.25 0.59
N PHE A 101 2.70 6.18 -0.20
CA PHE A 101 2.05 4.92 0.11
C PHE A 101 2.66 4.27 1.36
N GLU A 102 3.97 4.05 1.40
CA GLU A 102 4.67 3.36 2.48
C GLU A 102 4.52 4.11 3.82
N SER A 103 4.69 5.43 3.82
CA SER A 103 4.59 6.24 5.04
C SER A 103 3.17 6.29 5.62
N MET A 104 2.14 6.28 4.77
CA MET A 104 0.75 6.25 5.22
C MET A 104 0.33 4.84 5.63
N SER A 105 0.73 3.82 4.88
CA SER A 105 0.44 2.41 5.17
C SER A 105 0.89 2.02 6.57
N SER A 106 2.12 2.38 6.96
CA SER A 106 2.65 2.14 8.31
C SER A 106 1.69 2.60 9.42
N ARG A 107 1.16 3.83 9.31
CA ARG A 107 0.22 4.39 10.29
C ARG A 107 -1.13 3.69 10.28
N MET A 108 -1.57 3.25 9.10
CA MET A 108 -2.87 2.62 8.94
C MET A 108 -2.87 1.19 9.45
N VAL A 109 -1.84 0.40 9.15
CA VAL A 109 -1.71 -0.97 9.67
C VAL A 109 -1.61 -0.98 11.19
N GLU A 110 -0.91 -0.02 11.80
CA GLU A 110 -0.85 0.14 13.27
C GLU A 110 -2.24 0.41 13.87
N LYS A 111 -3.03 1.31 13.27
CA LYS A 111 -4.41 1.59 13.72
C LYS A 111 -5.31 0.37 13.61
N TRP A 112 -5.21 -0.40 12.51
CA TRP A 112 -5.95 -1.64 12.35
C TRP A 112 -5.54 -2.68 13.39
N HIS A 113 -4.25 -2.90 13.57
CA HIS A 113 -3.73 -3.80 14.57
C HIS A 113 -4.27 -3.47 15.97
N ASN A 114 -4.18 -2.21 16.37
CA ASN A 114 -4.67 -1.75 17.66
C ASN A 114 -6.20 -1.93 17.80
N ALA A 115 -6.97 -1.59 16.76
CA ALA A 115 -8.42 -1.76 16.76
C ALA A 115 -8.81 -3.24 16.89
N LEU A 116 -8.17 -4.14 16.17
CA LEU A 116 -8.43 -5.59 16.26
C LEU A 116 -8.06 -6.14 17.63
N THR A 117 -6.93 -5.71 18.20
CA THR A 117 -6.49 -6.09 19.53
C THR A 117 -7.50 -5.68 20.61
N VAL A 118 -7.94 -4.42 20.60
CA VAL A 118 -8.92 -3.89 21.57
C VAL A 118 -10.27 -4.60 21.47
N ASN A 119 -10.66 -5.03 20.28
CA ASN A 119 -11.90 -5.78 20.05
C ASN A 119 -11.77 -7.29 20.30
N GLY A 120 -10.64 -7.76 20.85
CA GLY A 120 -10.47 -9.13 21.29
C GLY A 120 -10.24 -10.16 20.18
N TYR A 121 -9.86 -9.72 18.99
CA TYR A 121 -9.46 -10.65 17.94
C TYR A 121 -8.14 -11.34 18.31
N PRO A 122 -7.95 -12.63 18.03
CA PRO A 122 -6.69 -13.32 18.32
C PRO A 122 -5.59 -12.89 17.35
N ASN A 123 -4.36 -12.79 17.84
CA ASN A 123 -3.20 -12.27 17.08
C ASN A 123 -2.96 -12.96 15.73
N ASN A 124 -3.26 -14.25 15.63
CA ASN A 124 -3.12 -15.00 14.38
C ASN A 124 -4.13 -14.59 13.30
N ALA A 125 -5.29 -14.02 13.69
CA ALA A 125 -6.30 -13.56 12.75
C ALA A 125 -5.88 -12.33 11.98
N PHE A 126 -4.99 -11.50 12.54
CA PHE A 126 -4.56 -10.24 11.92
C PHE A 126 -3.04 -10.14 11.73
N ARG A 127 -2.39 -11.28 11.48
CA ARG A 127 -0.96 -11.39 11.21
C ARG A 127 -0.48 -10.42 10.12
N PHE A 128 -1.29 -10.19 9.08
CA PHE A 128 -1.00 -9.24 8.03
C PHE A 128 -0.62 -7.86 8.60
N PHE A 129 -1.45 -7.31 9.48
CA PHE A 129 -1.19 -5.99 10.07
C PHE A 129 0.03 -6.01 10.99
N THR A 130 0.26 -7.12 11.71
CA THR A 130 1.40 -7.25 12.63
C THR A 130 2.73 -7.17 11.88
N ILE A 131 2.89 -7.89 10.79
CA ILE A 131 4.15 -7.90 10.03
C ILE A 131 4.43 -6.57 9.32
N HIS A 132 3.38 -5.85 8.92
CA HIS A 132 3.54 -4.58 8.18
C HIS A 132 3.85 -3.37 9.09
N ILE A 133 3.71 -3.47 10.42
CA ILE A 133 4.00 -2.33 11.32
C ILE A 133 5.46 -1.86 11.18
N ASP A 134 6.40 -2.78 11.11
CA ASP A 134 7.82 -2.46 11.05
C ASP A 134 8.33 -2.43 9.60
N ILE A 135 7.87 -3.34 8.75
CA ILE A 135 8.26 -3.44 7.33
C ILE A 135 8.00 -2.11 6.59
N GLU A 136 6.82 -1.53 6.75
CA GLU A 136 6.46 -0.28 6.06
C GLU A 136 7.31 0.93 6.50
N LYS A 137 7.79 0.94 7.75
CA LYS A 137 8.71 1.99 8.22
C LYS A 137 10.07 1.87 7.56
N GLU A 138 10.57 0.65 7.39
CA GLU A 138 11.83 0.38 6.71
C GLU A 138 11.73 0.74 5.22
N HIS A 139 10.66 0.36 4.54
CA HIS A 139 10.41 0.72 3.15
C HIS A 139 10.37 2.25 2.94
N ALA A 140 9.66 2.98 3.79
CA ALA A 140 9.61 4.45 3.72
C ALA A 140 11.00 5.08 3.93
N ALA A 141 11.80 4.56 4.87
CA ALA A 141 13.15 5.04 5.14
C ALA A 141 14.09 4.78 3.94
N ASP A 142 14.00 3.61 3.32
CA ASP A 142 14.78 3.25 2.15
C ASP A 142 14.49 4.17 0.95
N ILE A 143 13.22 4.51 0.73
CA ILE A 143 12.84 5.49 -0.32
C ILE A 143 13.45 6.86 -0.05
N LEU A 144 13.42 7.35 1.21
CA LEU A 144 14.05 8.63 1.57
C LEU A 144 15.56 8.62 1.36
N ASP A 145 16.21 7.49 1.60
CA ASP A 145 17.65 7.34 1.36
C ASP A 145 18.00 7.43 -0.14
N VAL A 146 17.13 6.95 -1.03
CA VAL A 146 17.26 7.20 -2.47
C VAL A 146 17.03 8.69 -2.79
N CYS A 147 16.00 9.32 -2.21
CA CYS A 147 15.72 10.74 -2.42
C CYS A 147 16.93 11.63 -2.10
N ALA A 148 17.73 11.27 -1.08
CA ALA A 148 18.93 11.99 -0.72
C ALA A 148 19.98 12.09 -1.84
N HIS A 149 19.94 11.25 -2.87
CA HIS A 149 20.79 11.32 -4.05
C HIS A 149 20.25 12.22 -5.14
N TYR A 150 18.94 12.56 -5.08
CA TYR A 150 18.24 13.25 -6.13
C TYR A 150 17.79 14.67 -5.76
N TYR A 151 17.68 15.03 -4.47
CA TYR A 151 17.05 16.28 -4.01
C TYR A 151 17.68 17.57 -4.57
N LYS A 152 18.96 17.52 -5.02
CA LYS A 152 19.65 18.65 -5.66
C LYS A 152 19.47 18.72 -7.18
N LYS A 153 18.84 17.72 -7.80
CA LYS A 153 18.61 17.74 -9.24
C LYS A 153 17.51 18.76 -9.56
N PRO A 154 17.63 19.47 -10.69
CA PRO A 154 16.58 20.41 -11.12
C PRO A 154 15.20 19.74 -11.16
N ASN A 155 14.19 20.45 -10.71
CA ASN A 155 12.78 20.03 -10.69
C ASN A 155 12.46 18.76 -9.88
N PHE A 156 13.44 18.14 -9.23
CA PHE A 156 13.20 16.88 -8.48
C PHE A 156 12.14 17.07 -7.40
N LEU A 157 12.25 18.13 -6.60
CA LEU A 157 11.31 18.36 -5.49
C LEU A 157 9.89 18.63 -5.99
N ASP A 158 9.73 19.37 -7.07
CA ASP A 158 8.42 19.64 -7.67
C ASP A 158 7.79 18.36 -8.20
N MET A 159 8.56 17.50 -8.85
CA MET A 159 8.10 16.20 -9.35
C MET A 159 7.82 15.23 -8.21
N TYR A 160 8.64 15.23 -7.16
CA TYR A 160 8.41 14.44 -5.95
C TYR A 160 7.09 14.84 -5.27
N GLU A 161 6.83 16.14 -5.14
CA GLU A 161 5.58 16.64 -4.57
C GLU A 161 4.37 16.26 -5.43
N CYS A 162 4.50 16.26 -6.76
CA CYS A 162 3.43 15.78 -7.64
C CYS A 162 3.05 14.32 -7.35
N GLY A 163 4.02 13.41 -7.34
CA GLY A 163 3.75 12.00 -7.08
C GLY A 163 3.24 11.74 -5.65
N LEU A 164 3.85 12.41 -4.66
CA LEU A 164 3.45 12.37 -3.26
C LEU A 164 2.00 12.84 -3.08
N SER A 165 1.65 13.99 -3.62
CA SER A 165 0.33 14.60 -3.46
C SER A 165 -0.76 13.79 -4.16
N ASP A 166 -0.47 13.23 -5.34
CA ASP A 166 -1.45 12.44 -6.07
C ASP A 166 -1.82 11.17 -5.29
N VAL A 167 -0.85 10.34 -4.94
CA VAL A 167 -1.10 9.09 -4.21
C VAL A 167 -1.67 9.37 -2.81
N ASN A 168 -1.13 10.37 -2.09
CA ASN A 168 -1.65 10.73 -0.77
C ASN A 168 -3.11 11.17 -0.81
N SER A 169 -3.51 11.96 -1.81
CA SER A 169 -4.91 12.38 -1.98
C SER A 169 -5.85 11.19 -2.20
N LYS A 170 -5.44 10.20 -2.97
CA LYS A 170 -6.22 8.99 -3.22
C LYS A 170 -6.30 8.09 -1.98
N LEU A 171 -5.21 7.98 -1.22
CA LEU A 171 -5.21 7.30 0.07
C LEU A 171 -6.17 7.95 1.06
N VAL A 172 -6.15 9.28 1.17
CA VAL A 172 -7.08 10.03 2.03
C VAL A 172 -8.52 9.77 1.62
N ASN A 173 -8.85 9.92 0.33
CA ASN A 173 -10.21 9.68 -0.18
C ASN A 173 -10.68 8.23 0.10
N PHE A 174 -9.80 7.25 -0.08
CA PHE A 174 -10.10 5.85 0.24
C PHE A 174 -10.45 5.66 1.71
N TRP A 175 -9.68 6.28 2.62
CA TRP A 175 -9.90 6.16 4.05
C TRP A 175 -11.11 6.97 4.54
N GLU A 176 -11.38 8.13 3.96
CA GLU A 176 -12.59 8.91 4.22
C GLU A 176 -13.84 8.13 3.80
N LYS A 177 -13.84 7.52 2.61
CA LYS A 177 -14.93 6.64 2.18
C LYS A 177 -15.12 5.47 3.15
N ALA A 178 -14.03 4.86 3.60
CA ALA A 178 -14.08 3.76 4.56
C ALA A 178 -14.68 4.20 5.91
N TYR A 179 -14.38 5.40 6.37
CA TYR A 179 -14.91 5.98 7.59
C TYR A 179 -16.42 6.25 7.48
N HIS A 180 -16.86 6.92 6.43
CA HIS A 180 -18.27 7.25 6.22
C HIS A 180 -19.14 6.05 5.87
N TYR A 181 -18.57 5.01 5.24
CA TYR A 181 -19.30 3.77 4.96
C TYR A 181 -19.87 3.12 6.23
N ARG A 182 -19.24 3.29 7.38
CA ARG A 182 -19.73 2.83 8.67
C ARG A 182 -21.02 3.54 9.08
N GLU A 183 -21.13 4.84 8.80
CA GLU A 183 -22.30 5.65 9.14
C GLU A 183 -23.52 5.23 8.29
N GLU A 184 -23.29 4.97 7.00
CA GLU A 184 -24.34 4.49 6.08
C GLU A 184 -24.91 3.11 6.50
N CYS A 185 -24.07 2.21 7.04
CA CYS A 185 -24.50 0.87 7.47
C CYS A 185 -25.19 0.85 8.84
N ASN A 186 -25.00 1.85 9.69
CA ASN A 186 -25.63 1.93 11.02
C ASN A 186 -27.05 2.54 11.01
N CYS A 187 -27.59 2.83 9.83
CA CYS A 187 -28.95 3.42 9.67
C CYS A 187 -30.05 2.37 9.46
N TYR A 188 -29.79 1.07 9.77
CA TYR A 188 -30.80 0.01 9.67
C TYR A 188 -30.95 -0.78 10.96
#